data_53b7d9857213d0a341d6fbc28731f3ea
#
_entry.id   53b7d9857213d0a341d6fbc28731f3ea
#
_cell.length_a   1.000
_cell.length_b   1.000
_cell.length_c   1.000
_cell.angle_alpha   90.00
_cell.angle_beta   90.00
_cell.angle_gamma   90.00
#
_symmetry.space_group_name_H-M   'P 1'
#
loop_
_entity.id
_entity.type
_entity.pdbx_description
1 polymer ?
#
loop_
_entity_poly.entity_id
_entity_poly.type
_entity_poly.pdbx_seq_one_letter_code
_entity_poly.pdbx_strand_id
1 'polypeptide(L)'
;METPLKHFQLGNVELISGKVLPDAVMAYTTYGKLSPDKDNVVLLPTFYTGSHIRNEGFFGAGRAVDPARHFVISVNMFGNGFSSSPSNTSPPADGQRFPEISLYDNISCQHRLLTEIFGIKHIRLVAGWSMGGCQAYNWAAQFPEMVEAILPFCASARTSPHNFVFLEGVKAALTADQNWRNGHYDSPPEAGLKAFARVYAGWAFSQTFYRDELYKTLGFETPEDLLKDWEADHLEWDANNLLSKLRTWQTADISANPVYAGDFQQALGAIQAKTIVIACSSDLYFPPEDNEIEVCQMRDAELRIYDSPWGHCVASPGNDPQFTRFLDTAISELLETDFS
;
A
#
# COMPACT_ATOMS: atom_id res chain seq x y z
N MET A 1 11.53 -14.69 -15.85
CA MET A 1 10.59 -15.82 -15.62
C MET A 1 9.51 -15.26 -14.71
N GLU A 2 8.26 -15.30 -15.15
CA GLU A 2 7.15 -14.90 -14.26
C GLU A 2 7.14 -15.81 -13.03
N THR A 3 7.20 -15.19 -11.88
CA THR A 3 7.11 -15.92 -10.62
C THR A 3 5.63 -16.24 -10.37
N PRO A 4 5.27 -17.50 -10.12
CA PRO A 4 3.86 -17.88 -10.03
C PRO A 4 3.16 -17.22 -8.85
N LEU A 5 1.97 -16.69 -9.11
CA LEU A 5 1.06 -16.24 -8.08
C LEU A 5 0.61 -17.43 -7.22
N LYS A 6 0.73 -17.31 -5.92
CA LYS A 6 0.35 -18.33 -4.93
C LYS A 6 -0.85 -17.86 -4.13
N HIS A 7 -1.61 -18.81 -3.59
CA HIS A 7 -2.81 -18.53 -2.82
C HIS A 7 -2.74 -19.24 -1.47
N PHE A 8 -2.94 -18.50 -0.41
CA PHE A 8 -3.05 -19.01 0.95
C PHE A 8 -4.52 -19.03 1.37
N GLN A 9 -5.03 -20.21 1.67
CA GLN A 9 -6.40 -20.42 2.11
C GLN A 9 -6.50 -20.12 3.60
N LEU A 10 -7.17 -19.02 3.93
CA LEU A 10 -7.35 -18.56 5.31
C LEU A 10 -8.58 -19.17 5.99
N GLY A 11 -9.51 -19.72 5.19
CA GLY A 11 -10.84 -20.11 5.67
C GLY A 11 -11.69 -18.90 6.06
N ASN A 12 -12.59 -19.07 7.01
CA ASN A 12 -13.39 -17.97 7.54
C ASN A 12 -12.54 -17.07 8.42
N VAL A 13 -12.51 -15.78 8.10
CA VAL A 13 -11.77 -14.76 8.85
C VAL A 13 -12.74 -13.86 9.57
N GLU A 14 -12.65 -13.84 10.91
CA GLU A 14 -13.33 -12.84 11.72
C GLU A 14 -12.61 -11.50 11.62
N LEU A 15 -13.33 -10.47 11.18
CA LEU A 15 -12.80 -9.12 11.00
C LEU A 15 -13.01 -8.30 12.28
N ILE A 16 -12.19 -7.27 12.46
CA ILE A 16 -12.31 -6.35 13.60
C ILE A 16 -13.70 -5.70 13.69
N SER A 17 -14.40 -5.59 12.57
CA SER A 17 -15.79 -5.11 12.52
C SER A 17 -16.84 -6.08 13.11
N GLY A 18 -16.42 -7.29 13.50
CA GLY A 18 -17.31 -8.38 13.93
C GLY A 18 -17.99 -9.13 12.78
N LYS A 19 -17.73 -8.74 11.52
CA LYS A 19 -18.19 -9.48 10.35
C LYS A 19 -17.22 -10.62 10.02
N VAL A 20 -17.69 -11.59 9.24
CA VAL A 20 -16.86 -12.71 8.76
C VAL A 20 -16.63 -12.56 7.26
N LEU A 21 -15.39 -12.68 6.82
CA LEU A 21 -15.05 -12.91 5.42
C LEU A 21 -14.96 -14.42 5.20
N PRO A 22 -15.96 -15.02 4.50
CA PRO A 22 -15.98 -16.46 4.30
C PRO A 22 -14.93 -16.89 3.27
N ASP A 23 -14.37 -18.08 3.46
CA ASP A 23 -13.43 -18.73 2.53
C ASP A 23 -12.35 -17.78 2.01
N ALA A 24 -11.81 -16.97 2.92
CA ALA A 24 -10.84 -15.93 2.58
C ALA A 24 -9.57 -16.51 1.98
N VAL A 25 -9.08 -15.87 0.93
CA VAL A 25 -7.87 -16.24 0.20
C VAL A 25 -6.93 -15.05 0.13
N MET A 26 -5.67 -15.24 0.47
CA MET A 26 -4.63 -14.24 0.30
C MET A 26 -3.66 -14.65 -0.82
N ALA A 27 -3.57 -13.81 -1.84
CA ALA A 27 -2.68 -14.02 -2.97
C ALA A 27 -1.32 -13.37 -2.70
N TYR A 28 -0.24 -14.06 -3.03
CA TYR A 28 1.12 -13.57 -2.81
C TYR A 28 2.11 -14.16 -3.81
N THR A 29 3.25 -13.52 -3.93
CA THR A 29 4.38 -14.00 -4.74
C THR A 29 5.66 -13.93 -3.90
N THR A 30 6.62 -14.81 -4.17
CA THR A 30 7.91 -14.84 -3.47
C THR A 30 9.06 -14.83 -4.46
N TYR A 31 10.12 -14.12 -4.14
CA TYR A 31 11.33 -14.04 -4.96
C TYR A 31 12.55 -14.37 -4.09
N GLY A 32 13.56 -14.97 -4.69
CA GLY A 32 14.74 -15.41 -3.97
C GLY A 32 14.52 -16.69 -3.15
N LYS A 33 15.39 -16.94 -2.20
CA LYS A 33 15.40 -18.15 -1.37
C LYS A 33 15.41 -17.79 0.11
N LEU A 34 14.49 -18.36 0.87
CA LEU A 34 14.48 -18.23 2.33
C LEU A 34 15.74 -18.91 2.91
N SER A 35 16.49 -18.17 3.74
CA SER A 35 17.66 -18.69 4.43
C SER A 35 17.26 -19.77 5.45
N PRO A 36 18.17 -20.68 5.85
CA PRO A 36 17.88 -21.68 6.89
C PRO A 36 17.44 -21.05 8.20
N ASP A 37 18.05 -19.92 8.58
CA ASP A 37 17.77 -19.19 9.83
C ASP A 37 16.59 -18.23 9.70
N LYS A 38 16.07 -18.04 8.47
CA LYS A 38 14.93 -17.18 8.11
C LYS A 38 15.13 -15.71 8.46
N ASP A 39 16.36 -15.23 8.39
CA ASP A 39 16.81 -13.89 8.75
C ASP A 39 16.88 -12.91 7.56
N ASN A 40 16.59 -13.38 6.35
CA ASN A 40 16.69 -12.60 5.11
C ASN A 40 15.33 -12.19 4.51
N VAL A 41 14.30 -12.08 5.32
CA VAL A 41 12.93 -11.81 4.87
C VAL A 41 12.70 -10.33 4.64
N VAL A 42 12.29 -9.96 3.44
CA VAL A 42 11.81 -8.62 3.08
C VAL A 42 10.34 -8.72 2.64
N LEU A 43 9.47 -8.00 3.32
CA LEU A 43 8.05 -7.96 3.02
C LEU A 43 7.69 -6.68 2.28
N LEU A 44 7.06 -6.80 1.13
CA LEU A 44 6.58 -5.69 0.29
C LEU A 44 5.06 -5.82 0.09
N PRO A 45 4.24 -5.25 0.98
CA PRO A 45 2.79 -5.20 0.81
C PRO A 45 2.40 -4.35 -0.39
N THR A 46 1.30 -4.70 -1.07
CA THR A 46 0.82 -3.92 -2.22
C THR A 46 0.11 -2.63 -1.77
N PHE A 47 -0.01 -1.68 -2.70
CA PHE A 47 -0.63 -0.37 -2.49
C PHE A 47 -1.98 -0.26 -3.21
N TYR A 48 -2.63 0.91 -3.20
CA TYR A 48 -4.02 1.10 -3.61
C TYR A 48 -4.35 0.54 -5.01
N THR A 49 -3.71 1.03 -6.06
CA THR A 49 -3.81 0.49 -7.43
C THR A 49 -2.67 -0.46 -7.76
N GLY A 50 -2.03 -1.02 -6.72
CA GLY A 50 -0.88 -1.91 -6.85
C GLY A 50 -1.24 -3.38 -6.83
N SER A 51 -0.40 -4.16 -7.49
CA SER A 51 -0.35 -5.62 -7.39
C SER A 51 1.09 -6.06 -7.08
N HIS A 52 1.25 -7.35 -6.79
CA HIS A 52 2.59 -7.93 -6.64
C HIS A 52 3.53 -7.63 -7.82
N ILE A 53 2.99 -7.51 -9.05
CA ILE A 53 3.76 -7.18 -10.26
C ILE A 53 4.32 -5.74 -10.17
N ARG A 54 3.52 -4.77 -9.73
CA ARG A 54 3.99 -3.38 -9.58
C ARG A 54 5.08 -3.24 -8.51
N ASN A 55 5.08 -4.11 -7.50
CA ASN A 55 6.14 -4.15 -6.49
C ASN A 55 7.50 -4.61 -7.04
N GLU A 56 7.55 -5.31 -8.19
CA GLU A 56 8.81 -5.72 -8.83
C GLU A 56 9.71 -4.53 -9.20
N GLY A 57 9.15 -3.33 -9.33
CA GLY A 57 9.92 -2.11 -9.55
C GLY A 57 10.76 -1.63 -8.36
N PHE A 58 10.53 -2.19 -7.14
CA PHE A 58 11.24 -1.77 -5.92
C PHE A 58 12.42 -2.68 -5.54
N PHE A 59 12.63 -3.79 -6.23
CA PHE A 59 13.72 -4.72 -5.96
C PHE A 59 14.28 -5.33 -7.26
N GLY A 60 15.42 -5.99 -7.18
CA GLY A 60 16.03 -6.66 -8.33
C GLY A 60 17.54 -6.81 -8.20
N ALA A 61 18.17 -7.36 -9.22
CA ALA A 61 19.62 -7.52 -9.24
C ALA A 61 20.32 -6.16 -9.15
N GLY A 62 21.23 -6.04 -8.18
CA GLY A 62 21.99 -4.80 -7.94
C GLY A 62 21.23 -3.69 -7.21
N ARG A 63 19.97 -3.91 -6.82
CA ARG A 63 19.20 -3.04 -5.93
C ARG A 63 19.52 -3.35 -4.46
N ALA A 64 19.12 -2.47 -3.56
CA ALA A 64 19.25 -2.70 -2.12
C ALA A 64 18.53 -4.00 -1.70
N VAL A 65 17.33 -4.21 -2.18
CA VAL A 65 16.62 -5.50 -2.06
C VAL A 65 16.92 -6.33 -3.30
N ASP A 66 17.79 -7.32 -3.16
CA ASP A 66 18.19 -8.24 -4.23
C ASP A 66 17.74 -9.66 -3.90
N PRO A 67 16.90 -10.31 -4.74
CA PRO A 67 16.48 -11.69 -4.55
C PRO A 67 17.61 -12.73 -4.51
N ALA A 68 18.83 -12.37 -4.93
CA ALA A 68 20.00 -13.23 -4.73
C ALA A 68 20.43 -13.32 -3.24
N ARG A 69 20.06 -12.33 -2.43
CA ARG A 69 20.38 -12.24 -1.00
C ARG A 69 19.16 -12.32 -0.09
N HIS A 70 18.03 -11.79 -0.55
CA HIS A 70 16.82 -11.63 0.25
C HIS A 70 15.70 -12.56 -0.24
N PHE A 71 14.90 -13.03 0.70
CA PHE A 71 13.64 -13.67 0.43
C PHE A 71 12.54 -12.61 0.44
N VAL A 72 12.15 -12.17 -0.73
CA VAL A 72 11.14 -11.12 -0.89
C VAL A 72 9.77 -11.76 -0.98
N ILE A 73 8.84 -11.27 -0.17
CA ILE A 73 7.43 -11.66 -0.19
C ILE A 73 6.62 -10.43 -0.59
N SER A 74 5.90 -10.50 -1.72
CA SER A 74 4.94 -9.47 -2.11
C SER A 74 3.52 -10.01 -1.90
N VAL A 75 2.78 -9.37 -0.99
CA VAL A 75 1.43 -9.80 -0.61
C VAL A 75 0.39 -8.85 -1.18
N ASN A 76 -0.57 -9.42 -1.89
CA ASN A 76 -1.72 -8.68 -2.40
C ASN A 76 -2.72 -8.43 -1.26
N MET A 77 -3.03 -7.16 -0.99
CA MET A 77 -4.04 -6.82 0.01
C MET A 77 -5.44 -7.25 -0.43
N PHE A 78 -6.33 -7.46 0.50
CA PHE A 78 -7.74 -7.71 0.19
C PHE A 78 -8.34 -6.56 -0.62
N GLY A 79 -9.26 -6.89 -1.49
CA GLY A 79 -9.93 -5.90 -2.36
C GLY A 79 -9.16 -5.55 -3.63
N ASN A 80 -7.99 -6.16 -3.92
CA ASN A 80 -7.23 -5.81 -5.11
C ASN A 80 -7.48 -6.70 -6.35
N GLY A 81 -8.46 -7.62 -6.26
CA GLY A 81 -8.81 -8.53 -7.35
C GLY A 81 -8.01 -9.83 -7.39
N PHE A 82 -6.87 -9.93 -6.68
CA PHE A 82 -6.06 -11.15 -6.57
C PHE A 82 -6.33 -11.91 -5.27
N SER A 83 -6.28 -11.25 -4.12
CA SER A 83 -6.82 -11.76 -2.86
C SER A 83 -8.32 -11.64 -2.85
N SER A 84 -9.01 -12.20 -1.85
CA SER A 84 -10.46 -12.05 -1.70
C SER A 84 -10.87 -10.59 -1.87
N SER A 85 -11.83 -10.35 -2.74
CA SER A 85 -12.25 -9.05 -3.22
C SER A 85 -13.73 -9.05 -3.56
N PRO A 86 -14.40 -7.91 -3.62
CA PRO A 86 -15.77 -7.83 -4.10
C PRO A 86 -16.05 -8.59 -5.39
N SER A 87 -15.11 -8.53 -6.35
CA SER A 87 -15.28 -9.14 -7.69
C SER A 87 -15.04 -10.64 -7.76
N ASN A 88 -14.39 -11.26 -6.76
CA ASN A 88 -14.01 -12.67 -6.79
C ASN A 88 -14.44 -13.49 -5.58
N THR A 89 -15.17 -12.90 -4.64
CA THR A 89 -15.74 -13.60 -3.49
C THR A 89 -17.15 -14.07 -3.82
N SER A 90 -17.51 -15.27 -3.37
CA SER A 90 -18.85 -15.84 -3.62
C SER A 90 -19.93 -15.23 -2.71
N PRO A 91 -21.21 -15.27 -3.11
CA PRO A 91 -22.31 -14.91 -2.22
C PRO A 91 -22.23 -15.69 -0.88
N PRO A 92 -22.59 -15.07 0.25
CA PRO A 92 -23.27 -13.76 0.38
C PRO A 92 -22.32 -12.56 0.54
N ALA A 93 -21.01 -12.71 0.36
CA ALA A 93 -19.99 -11.67 0.60
C ALA A 93 -19.40 -11.08 -0.69
N ASP A 94 -20.12 -11.14 -1.79
CA ASP A 94 -19.72 -10.65 -3.12
C ASP A 94 -20.15 -9.20 -3.38
N GLY A 95 -19.52 -8.57 -4.34
CA GLY A 95 -19.85 -7.21 -4.81
C GLY A 95 -19.92 -6.20 -3.65
N GLN A 96 -20.99 -5.43 -3.59
CA GLN A 96 -21.21 -4.46 -2.51
C GLN A 96 -21.44 -5.09 -1.13
N ARG A 97 -21.72 -6.40 -1.04
CA ARG A 97 -21.87 -7.12 0.23
C ARG A 97 -20.54 -7.53 0.84
N PHE A 98 -19.44 -7.33 0.12
CA PHE A 98 -18.10 -7.58 0.63
C PHE A 98 -17.88 -6.79 1.93
N PRO A 99 -17.38 -7.41 2.99
CA PRO A 99 -17.24 -6.73 4.27
C PRO A 99 -16.16 -5.64 4.20
N GLU A 100 -16.33 -4.59 5.00
CA GLU A 100 -15.23 -3.63 5.21
C GLU A 100 -14.06 -4.32 5.89
N ILE A 101 -12.89 -4.22 5.29
CA ILE A 101 -11.65 -4.81 5.78
C ILE A 101 -10.68 -3.69 6.12
N SER A 102 -10.19 -3.70 7.36
CA SER A 102 -9.19 -2.74 7.83
C SER A 102 -7.76 -3.13 7.44
N LEU A 103 -6.80 -2.24 7.63
CA LEU A 103 -5.38 -2.62 7.55
C LEU A 103 -5.00 -3.60 8.66
N TYR A 104 -5.60 -3.47 9.85
CA TYR A 104 -5.42 -4.44 10.94
C TYR A 104 -5.77 -5.87 10.50
N ASP A 105 -6.91 -6.06 9.82
CA ASP A 105 -7.35 -7.36 9.30
C ASP A 105 -6.37 -7.88 8.24
N ASN A 106 -5.93 -7.01 7.31
CA ASN A 106 -4.94 -7.37 6.29
C ASN A 106 -3.65 -7.88 6.94
N ILE A 107 -3.11 -7.14 7.93
CA ILE A 107 -1.86 -7.50 8.60
C ILE A 107 -2.01 -8.79 9.42
N SER A 108 -3.13 -8.97 10.11
CA SER A 108 -3.41 -10.23 10.84
C SER A 108 -3.39 -11.45 9.90
N CYS A 109 -3.96 -11.31 8.70
CA CYS A 109 -3.95 -12.39 7.70
C CYS A 109 -2.57 -12.59 7.05
N GLN A 110 -1.83 -11.51 6.81
CA GLN A 110 -0.44 -11.59 6.34
C GLN A 110 0.46 -12.26 7.38
N HIS A 111 0.28 -11.95 8.67
CA HIS A 111 1.00 -12.61 9.74
C HIS A 111 0.76 -14.12 9.74
N ARG A 112 -0.49 -14.57 9.57
CA ARG A 112 -0.82 -15.99 9.42
C ARG A 112 -0.10 -16.60 8.21
N LEU A 113 -0.09 -15.92 7.06
CA LEU A 113 0.65 -16.37 5.89
C LEU A 113 2.13 -16.61 6.20
N LEU A 114 2.79 -15.64 6.84
CA LEU A 114 4.23 -15.72 7.13
C LEU A 114 4.54 -16.82 8.16
N THR A 115 3.72 -16.96 9.17
CA THR A 115 3.94 -17.92 10.26
C THR A 115 3.51 -19.35 9.90
N GLU A 116 2.33 -19.52 9.30
CA GLU A 116 1.78 -20.86 8.99
C GLU A 116 2.45 -21.50 7.77
N ILE A 117 2.77 -20.73 6.72
CA ILE A 117 3.35 -21.26 5.48
C ILE A 117 4.88 -21.33 5.54
N PHE A 118 5.52 -20.28 6.09
CA PHE A 118 6.98 -20.19 6.06
C PHE A 118 7.63 -20.41 7.43
N GLY A 119 6.85 -20.35 8.52
CA GLY A 119 7.37 -20.43 9.90
C GLY A 119 8.32 -19.25 10.18
N ILE A 120 8.08 -18.09 9.57
CA ILE A 120 8.86 -16.88 9.79
C ILE A 120 8.47 -16.28 11.13
N LYS A 121 9.46 -15.93 11.95
CA LYS A 121 9.28 -15.29 13.25
C LYS A 121 9.85 -13.88 13.31
N HIS A 122 10.74 -13.53 12.39
CA HIS A 122 11.37 -12.23 12.28
C HIS A 122 11.34 -11.75 10.84
N ILE A 123 11.07 -10.48 10.64
CA ILE A 123 11.06 -9.82 9.32
C ILE A 123 12.15 -8.77 9.35
N ARG A 124 13.16 -8.94 8.51
CA ARG A 124 14.30 -8.04 8.40
C ARG A 124 13.89 -6.63 8.00
N LEU A 125 12.94 -6.53 7.06
CA LEU A 125 12.42 -5.25 6.58
C LEU A 125 10.98 -5.40 6.09
N VAL A 126 10.11 -4.48 6.51
CA VAL A 126 8.84 -4.22 5.83
C VAL A 126 8.94 -2.86 5.15
N ALA A 127 8.89 -2.82 3.82
CA ALA A 127 8.94 -1.59 3.07
C ALA A 127 7.72 -1.46 2.16
N GLY A 128 7.27 -0.23 1.90
CA GLY A 128 6.13 -0.05 1.02
C GLY A 128 5.85 1.38 0.62
N TRP A 129 5.37 1.52 -0.61
CA TRP A 129 4.85 2.76 -1.14
C TRP A 129 3.40 2.95 -0.76
N SER A 130 3.00 4.20 -0.41
CA SER A 130 1.59 4.55 -0.25
C SER A 130 0.89 3.64 0.79
N MET A 131 -0.23 3.02 0.46
CA MET A 131 -0.88 2.03 1.34
C MET A 131 0.01 0.84 1.70
N GLY A 132 1.04 0.52 0.91
CA GLY A 132 2.07 -0.44 1.30
C GLY A 132 2.88 0.05 2.50
N GLY A 133 3.20 1.33 2.54
CA GLY A 133 3.84 1.98 3.68
C GLY A 133 2.91 2.10 4.90
N CYS A 134 1.61 2.40 4.69
CA CYS A 134 0.62 2.33 5.77
C CYS A 134 0.56 0.92 6.39
N GLN A 135 0.72 -0.13 5.56
CA GLN A 135 0.82 -1.50 6.05
C GLN A 135 2.14 -1.76 6.82
N ALA A 136 3.26 -1.14 6.42
CA ALA A 136 4.52 -1.27 7.15
C ALA A 136 4.40 -0.71 8.57
N TYR A 137 3.79 0.46 8.75
CA TYR A 137 3.47 0.99 10.08
C TYR A 137 2.57 0.04 10.89
N ASN A 138 1.51 -0.50 10.25
CA ASN A 138 0.62 -1.45 10.91
C ASN A 138 1.36 -2.73 11.34
N TRP A 139 2.26 -3.25 10.50
CA TRP A 139 3.10 -4.41 10.84
C TRP A 139 3.91 -4.17 12.10
N ALA A 140 4.64 -3.05 12.15
CA ALA A 140 5.49 -2.71 13.28
C ALA A 140 4.71 -2.40 14.57
N ALA A 141 3.51 -1.81 14.46
CA ALA A 141 2.66 -1.55 15.60
C ALA A 141 1.95 -2.81 16.12
N GLN A 142 1.53 -3.72 15.21
CA GLN A 142 0.78 -4.93 15.56
C GLN A 142 1.67 -6.06 16.05
N PHE A 143 2.89 -6.17 15.50
CA PHE A 143 3.86 -7.22 15.79
C PHE A 143 5.25 -6.63 16.05
N PRO A 144 5.42 -5.79 17.09
CA PRO A 144 6.66 -5.05 17.35
C PRO A 144 7.87 -5.95 17.58
N GLU A 145 7.67 -7.15 18.15
CA GLU A 145 8.75 -8.12 18.40
C GLU A 145 9.16 -8.90 17.12
N MET A 146 8.39 -8.80 16.05
CA MET A 146 8.63 -9.56 14.82
C MET A 146 9.33 -8.72 13.74
N VAL A 147 9.17 -7.40 13.76
CA VAL A 147 9.66 -6.50 12.72
C VAL A 147 10.91 -5.77 13.18
N GLU A 148 12.04 -6.00 12.51
CA GLU A 148 13.33 -5.37 12.83
C GLU A 148 13.44 -3.96 12.28
N ALA A 149 12.98 -3.75 11.03
CA ALA A 149 12.99 -2.45 10.40
C ALA A 149 11.75 -2.20 9.54
N ILE A 150 11.34 -0.92 9.44
CA ILE A 150 10.33 -0.49 8.46
C ILE A 150 10.83 0.69 7.64
N LEU A 151 10.38 0.72 6.37
CA LEU A 151 10.60 1.84 5.47
C LEU A 151 9.29 2.17 4.75
N PRO A 152 8.38 2.93 5.39
CA PRO A 152 7.24 3.51 4.69
C PRO A 152 7.71 4.70 3.85
N PHE A 153 7.27 4.76 2.58
CA PHE A 153 7.56 5.89 1.71
C PHE A 153 6.31 6.41 1.02
N CYS A 154 6.17 7.75 1.01
CA CYS A 154 4.94 8.43 0.58
C CYS A 154 3.70 7.80 1.25
N ALA A 155 3.70 7.72 2.58
CA ALA A 155 2.71 7.02 3.38
C ALA A 155 2.56 7.65 4.77
N SER A 156 1.55 7.26 5.53
CA SER A 156 1.35 7.66 6.92
C SER A 156 0.82 6.52 7.79
N ALA A 157 1.00 6.64 9.09
CA ALA A 157 0.47 5.70 10.09
C ALA A 157 -1.05 5.83 10.27
N ARG A 158 -1.61 6.99 9.91
CA ARG A 158 -3.05 7.27 9.96
C ARG A 158 -3.45 8.19 8.81
N THR A 159 -4.60 7.89 8.18
CA THR A 159 -5.19 8.76 7.17
C THR A 159 -5.58 10.11 7.77
N SER A 160 -5.03 11.21 7.22
CA SER A 160 -5.35 12.55 7.67
C SER A 160 -6.76 12.98 7.24
N PRO A 161 -7.38 13.96 7.93
CA PRO A 161 -8.68 14.50 7.52
C PRO A 161 -8.67 15.08 6.09
N HIS A 162 -7.56 15.66 5.63
CA HIS A 162 -7.44 16.18 4.28
C HIS A 162 -7.42 15.05 3.24
N ASN A 163 -6.68 13.98 3.52
CA ASN A 163 -6.68 12.78 2.67
C ASN A 163 -8.07 12.13 2.63
N PHE A 164 -8.78 12.06 3.77
CA PHE A 164 -10.16 11.58 3.80
C PHE A 164 -11.07 12.38 2.86
N VAL A 165 -10.98 13.73 2.85
CA VAL A 165 -11.77 14.59 1.96
C VAL A 165 -11.46 14.31 0.48
N PHE A 166 -10.19 14.14 0.13
CA PHE A 166 -9.80 13.73 -1.21
C PHE A 166 -10.45 12.40 -1.62
N LEU A 167 -10.37 11.38 -0.76
CA LEU A 167 -10.94 10.05 -1.01
C LEU A 167 -12.46 10.10 -1.16
N GLU A 168 -13.17 10.94 -0.41
CA GLU A 168 -14.61 11.18 -0.62
C GLU A 168 -14.88 11.82 -1.99
N GLY A 169 -13.99 12.69 -2.47
CA GLY A 169 -14.09 13.29 -3.80
C GLY A 169 -14.03 12.27 -4.94
N VAL A 170 -13.03 11.39 -4.92
CA VAL A 170 -12.89 10.33 -5.94
C VAL A 170 -14.02 9.30 -5.85
N LYS A 171 -14.43 8.93 -4.63
CA LYS A 171 -15.59 8.07 -4.41
C LYS A 171 -16.85 8.68 -5.01
N ALA A 172 -17.12 9.96 -4.74
CA ALA A 172 -18.28 10.66 -5.27
C ALA A 172 -18.27 10.69 -6.80
N ALA A 173 -17.11 10.90 -7.43
CA ALA A 173 -16.96 10.89 -8.89
C ALA A 173 -17.35 9.54 -9.48
N LEU A 174 -16.85 8.42 -8.89
CA LEU A 174 -17.20 7.07 -9.37
C LEU A 174 -18.67 6.75 -9.16
N THR A 175 -19.20 7.02 -7.96
CA THR A 175 -20.55 6.61 -7.59
C THR A 175 -21.67 7.48 -8.22
N ALA A 176 -21.31 8.60 -8.87
CA ALA A 176 -22.23 9.41 -9.65
C ALA A 176 -22.64 8.75 -10.97
N ASP A 177 -21.95 7.71 -11.42
CA ASP A 177 -22.32 6.97 -12.63
C ASP A 177 -23.63 6.20 -12.39
N GLN A 178 -24.61 6.40 -13.29
CA GLN A 178 -25.89 5.71 -13.23
C GLN A 178 -25.78 4.20 -13.34
N ASN A 179 -24.72 3.71 -14.01
CA ASN A 179 -24.49 2.27 -14.19
C ASN A 179 -23.92 1.62 -12.93
N TRP A 180 -23.36 2.39 -11.99
CA TRP A 180 -22.85 1.82 -10.73
C TRP A 180 -23.93 1.22 -9.84
N ARG A 181 -25.18 1.78 -9.83
CA ARG A 181 -26.36 1.22 -9.16
C ARG A 181 -26.11 0.75 -7.73
N ASN A 182 -25.43 1.57 -6.93
CA ASN A 182 -25.03 1.20 -5.55
C ASN A 182 -24.19 -0.09 -5.49
N GLY A 183 -23.30 -0.31 -6.47
CA GLY A 183 -22.43 -1.47 -6.56
C GLY A 183 -23.07 -2.73 -7.17
N HIS A 184 -24.30 -2.61 -7.70
CA HIS A 184 -24.98 -3.67 -8.46
C HIS A 184 -24.94 -3.37 -9.96
N TYR A 185 -23.86 -3.68 -10.62
CA TYR A 185 -23.72 -3.47 -12.07
C TYR A 185 -23.48 -4.79 -12.80
N ASP A 186 -24.06 -4.90 -13.99
CA ASP A 186 -23.86 -6.02 -14.91
C ASP A 186 -22.72 -5.73 -15.90
N SER A 187 -22.43 -4.45 -16.11
CA SER A 187 -21.30 -3.94 -16.90
C SER A 187 -20.60 -2.82 -16.13
N PRO A 188 -19.28 -2.67 -16.28
CA PRO A 188 -18.52 -1.68 -15.53
C PRO A 188 -19.09 -0.27 -15.65
N PRO A 189 -19.12 0.53 -14.57
CA PRO A 189 -19.52 1.93 -14.60
C PRO A 189 -18.37 2.79 -15.18
N GLU A 190 -18.15 2.70 -16.50
CA GLU A 190 -17.00 3.28 -17.17
C GLU A 190 -16.88 4.80 -17.03
N ALA A 191 -18.00 5.52 -17.08
CA ALA A 191 -17.98 6.97 -16.91
C ALA A 191 -17.54 7.36 -15.49
N GLY A 192 -17.97 6.59 -14.49
CA GLY A 192 -17.56 6.75 -13.09
C GLY A 192 -16.08 6.43 -12.88
N LEU A 193 -15.59 5.33 -13.46
CA LEU A 193 -14.17 4.94 -13.40
C LEU A 193 -13.27 6.00 -14.03
N LYS A 194 -13.65 6.54 -15.20
CA LYS A 194 -12.93 7.65 -15.86
C LYS A 194 -12.95 8.92 -15.02
N ALA A 195 -14.10 9.29 -14.45
CA ALA A 195 -14.22 10.45 -13.58
C ALA A 195 -13.35 10.30 -12.32
N PHE A 196 -13.34 9.12 -11.71
CA PHE A 196 -12.45 8.77 -10.60
C PHE A 196 -10.99 9.00 -10.98
N ALA A 197 -10.54 8.43 -12.11
CA ALA A 197 -9.17 8.53 -12.60
C ALA A 197 -8.73 9.99 -12.77
N ARG A 198 -9.56 10.83 -13.36
CA ARG A 198 -9.27 12.26 -13.58
C ARG A 198 -9.11 13.05 -12.29
N VAL A 199 -10.00 12.82 -11.30
CA VAL A 199 -9.85 13.45 -9.99
C VAL A 199 -8.61 12.95 -9.30
N TYR A 200 -8.35 11.63 -9.36
CA TYR A 200 -7.22 10.98 -8.73
C TYR A 200 -5.88 11.50 -9.28
N ALA A 201 -5.74 11.65 -10.62
CA ALA A 201 -4.55 12.18 -11.26
C ALA A 201 -4.21 13.62 -10.82
N GLY A 202 -5.22 14.45 -10.57
CA GLY A 202 -5.03 15.84 -10.11
C GLY A 202 -4.41 15.94 -8.71
N TRP A 203 -4.48 14.87 -7.91
CA TRP A 203 -3.87 14.79 -6.57
C TRP A 203 -2.58 13.97 -6.54
N ALA A 204 -2.39 13.07 -7.51
CA ALA A 204 -1.21 12.21 -7.59
C ALA A 204 0.07 12.97 -7.94
N PHE A 205 -0.06 14.02 -8.72
CA PHE A 205 1.03 14.89 -9.14
C PHE A 205 0.90 16.28 -8.51
N SER A 206 2.02 16.96 -8.33
CA SER A 206 2.03 18.30 -7.77
C SER A 206 1.57 19.36 -8.78
N GLN A 207 1.25 20.56 -8.28
CA GLN A 207 0.99 21.71 -9.13
C GLN A 207 2.20 22.08 -10.01
N THR A 208 3.42 21.92 -9.47
CA THR A 208 4.67 22.18 -10.20
C THR A 208 4.87 21.18 -11.32
N PHE A 209 4.52 19.91 -11.12
CA PHE A 209 4.55 18.90 -12.17
C PHE A 209 3.75 19.33 -13.41
N TYR A 210 2.55 19.84 -13.23
CA TYR A 210 1.72 20.34 -14.34
C TYR A 210 2.21 21.67 -14.91
N ARG A 211 2.67 22.60 -14.07
CA ARG A 211 3.18 23.91 -14.49
C ARG A 211 4.42 23.78 -15.35
N ASP A 212 5.33 22.90 -14.97
CA ASP A 212 6.60 22.67 -15.63
C ASP A 212 6.50 21.61 -16.74
N GLU A 213 5.27 21.19 -17.06
CA GLU A 213 4.95 20.24 -18.14
C GLU A 213 5.72 18.90 -18.03
N LEU A 214 5.99 18.42 -16.81
CA LEU A 214 6.75 17.18 -16.59
C LEU A 214 6.06 15.94 -17.15
N TYR A 215 4.77 15.99 -17.43
CA TYR A 215 4.05 14.94 -18.16
C TYR A 215 4.67 14.63 -19.53
N LYS A 216 5.39 15.60 -20.14
CA LYS A 216 6.12 15.38 -21.39
C LYS A 216 7.28 14.40 -21.23
N THR A 217 7.89 14.32 -20.06
CA THR A 217 8.94 13.34 -19.76
C THR A 217 8.40 11.89 -19.68
N LEU A 218 7.10 11.75 -19.45
CA LEU A 218 6.38 10.48 -19.52
C LEU A 218 5.90 10.12 -20.93
N GLY A 219 6.14 11.00 -21.92
CA GLY A 219 5.73 10.81 -23.30
C GLY A 219 4.35 11.37 -23.66
N PHE A 220 3.73 12.15 -22.77
CA PHE A 220 2.45 12.79 -23.04
C PHE A 220 2.65 14.21 -23.58
N GLU A 221 1.97 14.57 -24.67
CA GLU A 221 2.08 15.91 -25.26
C GLU A 221 1.23 16.95 -24.50
N THR A 222 0.12 16.52 -23.95
CA THR A 222 -0.83 17.39 -23.24
C THR A 222 -1.27 16.78 -21.90
N PRO A 223 -1.78 17.57 -20.94
CA PRO A 223 -2.42 17.04 -19.74
C PRO A 223 -3.58 16.08 -20.06
N GLU A 224 -4.30 16.31 -21.17
CA GLU A 224 -5.42 15.45 -21.58
C GLU A 224 -4.91 14.05 -22.00
N ASP A 225 -3.73 13.94 -22.58
CA ASP A 225 -3.15 12.63 -22.93
C ASP A 225 -2.78 11.84 -21.67
N LEU A 226 -2.21 12.50 -20.65
CA LEU A 226 -1.97 11.92 -19.33
C LEU A 226 -3.30 11.44 -18.70
N LEU A 227 -4.35 12.26 -18.75
CA LEU A 227 -5.65 11.90 -18.18
C LEU A 227 -6.28 10.70 -18.88
N LYS A 228 -6.13 10.58 -20.20
CA LYS A 228 -6.60 9.40 -20.95
C LYS A 228 -5.86 8.11 -20.56
N ASP A 229 -4.56 8.21 -20.30
CA ASP A 229 -3.77 7.09 -19.81
C ASP A 229 -4.26 6.64 -18.42
N TRP A 230 -4.52 7.58 -17.52
CA TRP A 230 -5.12 7.30 -16.22
C TRP A 230 -6.52 6.69 -16.33
N GLU A 231 -7.35 7.17 -17.27
CA GLU A 231 -8.65 6.55 -17.57
C GLU A 231 -8.49 5.10 -18.00
N ALA A 232 -7.54 4.83 -18.89
CA ALA A 232 -7.28 3.48 -19.39
C ALA A 232 -6.83 2.53 -18.27
N ASP A 233 -5.90 2.98 -17.40
CA ASP A 233 -5.48 2.19 -16.22
C ASP A 233 -6.67 1.88 -15.28
N HIS A 234 -7.53 2.86 -15.03
CA HIS A 234 -8.63 2.66 -14.08
C HIS A 234 -9.79 1.86 -14.66
N LEU A 235 -9.93 1.77 -15.97
CA LEU A 235 -10.91 0.88 -16.62
C LEU A 235 -10.57 -0.60 -16.44
N GLU A 236 -9.31 -0.95 -16.14
CA GLU A 236 -8.90 -2.31 -15.82
C GLU A 236 -9.34 -2.77 -14.41
N TRP A 237 -9.84 -1.85 -13.58
CA TRP A 237 -10.24 -2.14 -12.20
C TRP A 237 -11.74 -2.37 -12.08
N ASP A 238 -12.10 -3.32 -11.23
CA ASP A 238 -13.49 -3.44 -10.77
C ASP A 238 -13.83 -2.28 -9.82
N ALA A 239 -14.98 -1.63 -10.02
CA ALA A 239 -15.37 -0.45 -9.27
C ALA A 239 -15.59 -0.74 -7.77
N ASN A 240 -16.16 -1.90 -7.42
CA ASN A 240 -16.35 -2.28 -6.02
C ASN A 240 -15.02 -2.62 -5.36
N ASN A 241 -14.06 -3.19 -6.10
CA ASN A 241 -12.70 -3.43 -5.60
C ASN A 241 -12.00 -2.11 -5.25
N LEU A 242 -12.09 -1.10 -6.13
CA LEU A 242 -11.55 0.22 -5.86
C LEU A 242 -12.20 0.84 -4.62
N LEU A 243 -13.51 0.81 -4.51
CA LEU A 243 -14.24 1.38 -3.37
C LEU A 243 -13.97 0.63 -2.06
N SER A 244 -13.82 -0.69 -2.10
CA SER A 244 -13.44 -1.49 -0.93
C SER A 244 -12.07 -1.08 -0.39
N LYS A 245 -11.05 -1.00 -1.25
CA LYS A 245 -9.71 -0.54 -0.84
C LYS A 245 -9.68 0.93 -0.45
N LEU A 246 -10.48 1.77 -1.10
CA LEU A 246 -10.62 3.17 -0.72
C LEU A 246 -11.14 3.28 0.72
N ARG A 247 -12.12 2.46 1.09
CA ARG A 247 -12.61 2.42 2.46
C ARG A 247 -11.53 1.96 3.44
N THR A 248 -10.74 0.93 3.08
CA THR A 248 -9.58 0.49 3.86
C THR A 248 -8.59 1.64 4.08
N TRP A 249 -8.32 2.45 3.05
CA TRP A 249 -7.46 3.62 3.16
C TRP A 249 -8.06 4.71 4.03
N GLN A 250 -9.34 5.06 3.83
CA GLN A 250 -10.03 6.08 4.64
C GLN A 250 -10.02 5.79 6.14
N THR A 251 -10.05 4.51 6.50
CA THR A 251 -10.06 4.06 7.90
C THR A 251 -8.70 3.61 8.40
N ALA A 252 -7.64 3.81 7.61
CA ALA A 252 -6.29 3.44 8.03
C ALA A 252 -5.86 4.26 9.25
N ASP A 253 -5.60 3.56 10.33
CA ASP A 253 -5.10 4.08 11.60
C ASP A 253 -4.49 2.91 12.38
N ILE A 254 -3.20 2.99 12.70
CA ILE A 254 -2.50 1.94 13.45
C ILE A 254 -3.03 1.74 14.87
N SER A 255 -3.79 2.70 15.40
CA SER A 255 -4.37 2.64 16.74
C SER A 255 -5.82 2.12 16.76
N ALA A 256 -6.50 2.09 15.61
CA ALA A 256 -7.90 1.69 15.50
C ALA A 256 -8.07 0.16 15.60
N ASN A 257 -7.68 -0.41 16.72
CA ASN A 257 -7.70 -1.85 17.01
C ASN A 257 -7.84 -2.12 18.52
N PRO A 258 -8.13 -3.37 18.93
CA PRO A 258 -8.31 -3.70 20.35
C PRO A 258 -7.07 -3.51 21.23
N VAL A 259 -5.86 -3.49 20.66
CA VAL A 259 -4.61 -3.34 21.43
C VAL A 259 -4.44 -1.90 21.92
N TYR A 260 -4.68 -0.94 21.03
CA TYR A 260 -4.45 0.47 21.31
C TYR A 260 -5.72 1.27 21.57
N ALA A 261 -6.90 0.72 21.23
CA ALA A 261 -8.21 1.31 21.48
C ALA A 261 -8.35 2.79 21.02
N GLY A 262 -7.68 3.15 19.93
CA GLY A 262 -7.65 4.51 19.36
C GLY A 262 -6.56 5.43 19.92
N ASP A 263 -5.73 4.97 20.84
CA ASP A 263 -4.59 5.75 21.34
C ASP A 263 -3.44 5.73 20.32
N PHE A 264 -3.41 6.75 19.45
CA PHE A 264 -2.44 6.87 18.37
C PHE A 264 -1.01 7.07 18.87
N GLN A 265 -0.83 7.84 19.95
CA GLN A 265 0.47 8.07 20.52
C GLN A 265 1.04 6.77 21.12
N GLN A 266 0.21 6.00 21.81
CA GLN A 266 0.61 4.69 22.32
C GLN A 266 1.01 3.74 21.19
N ALA A 267 0.25 3.73 20.09
CA ALA A 267 0.54 2.85 18.94
C ALA A 267 1.87 3.20 18.27
N LEU A 268 2.16 4.50 18.05
CA LEU A 268 3.46 4.95 17.51
C LEU A 268 4.61 4.63 18.47
N GLY A 269 4.43 4.90 19.77
CA GLY A 269 5.43 4.61 20.79
C GLY A 269 5.70 3.11 21.03
N ALA A 270 4.80 2.24 20.58
CA ALA A 270 4.97 0.78 20.68
C ALA A 270 5.85 0.20 19.55
N ILE A 271 6.05 0.94 18.46
CA ILE A 271 6.92 0.50 17.36
C ILE A 271 8.37 0.41 17.86
N GLN A 272 8.93 -0.79 17.79
CA GLN A 272 10.31 -1.09 18.18
C GLN A 272 11.25 -1.10 16.97
N ALA A 273 10.69 -1.31 15.78
CA ALA A 273 11.41 -1.39 14.54
C ALA A 273 12.21 -0.10 14.27
N LYS A 274 13.47 -0.24 13.85
CA LYS A 274 14.21 0.90 13.29
C LYS A 274 13.49 1.41 12.06
N THR A 275 13.23 2.71 12.03
CA THR A 275 12.33 3.29 11.03
C THR A 275 13.01 4.41 10.26
N ILE A 276 12.96 4.33 8.93
CA ILE A 276 13.20 5.47 8.04
C ILE A 276 11.91 5.74 7.30
N VAL A 277 11.35 6.94 7.50
CA VAL A 277 10.18 7.42 6.76
C VAL A 277 10.67 8.30 5.62
N ILE A 278 10.24 8.03 4.39
CA ILE A 278 10.52 8.89 3.25
C ILE A 278 9.25 9.59 2.81
N ALA A 279 9.26 10.93 2.83
CA ALA A 279 8.18 11.76 2.31
C ALA A 279 8.66 12.51 1.05
N CYS A 280 7.75 12.78 0.11
CA CYS A 280 8.01 13.71 -0.99
C CYS A 280 7.49 15.10 -0.60
N SER A 281 8.32 16.14 -0.82
CA SER A 281 7.99 17.53 -0.43
C SER A 281 6.70 18.07 -1.04
N SER A 282 6.27 17.50 -2.16
CA SER A 282 5.08 17.94 -2.90
C SER A 282 3.96 16.89 -2.95
N ASP A 283 4.02 15.86 -2.12
CA ASP A 283 2.97 14.83 -2.03
C ASP A 283 1.69 15.44 -1.42
N LEU A 284 0.59 15.35 -2.15
CA LEU A 284 -0.71 15.86 -1.70
C LEU A 284 -1.53 14.81 -0.94
N TYR A 285 -1.14 13.54 -1.00
CA TYR A 285 -1.80 12.47 -0.26
C TYR A 285 -1.22 12.32 1.16
N PHE A 286 0.11 12.32 1.25
CA PHE A 286 0.87 12.10 2.47
C PHE A 286 1.93 13.19 2.61
N PRO A 287 1.52 14.39 3.04
CA PRO A 287 2.44 15.52 3.17
C PRO A 287 3.47 15.26 4.28
N PRO A 288 4.69 15.82 4.16
CA PRO A 288 5.75 15.64 5.16
C PRO A 288 5.34 16.04 6.57
N GLU A 289 4.47 17.04 6.71
CA GLU A 289 3.99 17.56 7.99
C GLU A 289 3.26 16.48 8.81
N ASP A 290 2.50 15.60 8.16
CA ASP A 290 1.86 14.48 8.84
C ASP A 290 2.91 13.48 9.37
N ASN A 291 3.97 13.22 8.58
CA ASN A 291 5.06 12.34 9.00
C ASN A 291 5.95 12.95 10.09
N GLU A 292 6.14 14.28 10.13
CA GLU A 292 6.84 14.96 11.23
C GLU A 292 6.14 14.71 12.58
N ILE A 293 4.79 14.77 12.58
CA ILE A 293 3.98 14.50 13.77
C ILE A 293 4.13 13.03 14.21
N GLU A 294 4.21 12.10 13.26
CA GLU A 294 4.34 10.67 13.53
C GLU A 294 5.73 10.34 14.09
N VAL A 295 6.78 10.72 13.37
CA VAL A 295 8.17 10.39 13.71
C VAL A 295 8.59 10.92 15.08
N CYS A 296 8.14 12.12 15.49
CA CYS A 296 8.47 12.67 16.80
C CYS A 296 7.90 11.87 17.99
N GLN A 297 6.96 10.95 17.73
CA GLN A 297 6.35 10.08 18.75
C GLN A 297 6.88 8.64 18.71
N MET A 298 7.72 8.32 17.74
CA MET A 298 8.34 6.99 17.59
C MET A 298 9.68 6.94 18.34
N ARG A 299 10.13 5.74 18.72
CA ARG A 299 11.35 5.55 19.55
C ARG A 299 12.64 5.69 18.75
N ASP A 300 12.68 5.09 17.57
CA ASP A 300 13.86 5.01 16.68
C ASP A 300 13.40 5.25 15.24
N ALA A 301 13.13 6.51 14.94
CA ALA A 301 12.60 6.90 13.64
C ALA A 301 13.27 8.16 13.09
N GLU A 302 13.53 8.17 11.80
CA GLU A 302 14.08 9.29 11.04
C GLU A 302 13.15 9.64 9.88
N LEU A 303 12.82 10.93 9.71
CA LEU A 303 12.13 11.44 8.54
C LEU A 303 13.14 11.97 7.51
N ARG A 304 13.04 11.49 6.29
CA ARG A 304 13.81 11.97 5.14
C ARG A 304 12.88 12.56 4.10
N ILE A 305 12.93 13.85 3.92
CA ILE A 305 12.13 14.55 2.91
C ILE A 305 12.90 14.59 1.60
N TYR A 306 12.34 13.98 0.57
CA TYR A 306 12.87 14.06 -0.79
C TYR A 306 12.19 15.20 -1.54
N ASP A 307 12.98 16.21 -1.93
CA ASP A 307 12.46 17.37 -2.67
C ASP A 307 12.25 17.03 -4.14
N SER A 308 10.99 17.01 -4.58
CA SER A 308 10.64 16.64 -5.94
C SER A 308 9.30 17.24 -6.34
N PRO A 309 9.16 17.69 -7.60
CA PRO A 309 7.89 18.16 -8.15
C PRO A 309 6.92 17.04 -8.55
N TRP A 310 7.31 15.79 -8.44
CA TRP A 310 6.53 14.65 -8.92
C TRP A 310 5.32 14.29 -8.04
N GLY A 311 5.17 14.90 -6.87
CA GLY A 311 4.11 14.57 -5.93
C GLY A 311 4.21 13.14 -5.44
N HIS A 312 3.08 12.50 -5.24
CA HIS A 312 3.00 11.10 -4.81
C HIS A 312 3.65 10.12 -5.81
N CYS A 313 3.58 10.45 -7.10
CA CYS A 313 4.11 9.62 -8.18
C CYS A 313 5.64 9.66 -8.31
N VAL A 314 6.37 10.36 -7.43
CA VAL A 314 7.84 10.28 -7.35
C VAL A 314 8.31 8.84 -7.12
N ALA A 315 7.56 8.09 -6.36
CA ALA A 315 7.87 6.71 -6.01
C ALA A 315 7.40 5.67 -7.04
N SER A 316 6.66 6.10 -8.08
CA SER A 316 6.27 5.18 -9.16
C SER A 316 7.53 4.70 -9.90
N PRO A 317 7.74 3.38 -10.03
CA PRO A 317 8.94 2.85 -10.67
C PRO A 317 9.18 3.42 -12.07
N GLY A 318 10.38 3.96 -12.27
CA GLY A 318 10.79 4.55 -13.55
C GLY A 318 10.58 6.07 -13.67
N ASN A 319 9.78 6.70 -12.81
CA ASN A 319 9.51 8.14 -12.90
C ASN A 319 10.74 8.98 -12.50
N ASP A 320 11.36 8.67 -11.38
CA ASP A 320 12.51 9.40 -10.87
C ASP A 320 13.67 8.44 -10.49
N PRO A 321 14.69 8.32 -11.36
CA PRO A 321 15.86 7.50 -11.06
C PRO A 321 16.69 8.01 -9.87
N GLN A 322 16.60 9.28 -9.50
CA GLN A 322 17.29 9.82 -8.33
C GLN A 322 16.58 9.40 -7.05
N PHE A 323 15.24 9.45 -7.06
CA PHE A 323 14.44 8.90 -5.97
C PHE A 323 14.73 7.40 -5.75
N THR A 324 14.84 6.64 -6.84
CA THR A 324 15.19 5.21 -6.76
C THR A 324 16.51 4.99 -6.01
N ARG A 325 17.55 5.78 -6.30
CA ARG A 325 18.83 5.71 -5.58
C ARG A 325 18.72 6.15 -4.13
N PHE A 326 17.94 7.19 -3.87
CA PHE A 326 17.69 7.68 -2.52
C PHE A 326 16.97 6.62 -1.66
N LEU A 327 15.97 5.96 -2.24
CA LEU A 327 15.27 4.84 -1.62
C LEU A 327 16.20 3.65 -1.34
N ASP A 328 17.01 3.24 -2.33
CA ASP A 328 17.97 2.14 -2.17
C ASP A 328 19.03 2.43 -1.10
N THR A 329 19.48 3.68 -0.96
CA THR A 329 20.39 4.07 0.11
C THR A 329 19.75 3.88 1.48
N ALA A 330 18.54 4.36 1.68
CA ALA A 330 17.83 4.21 2.94
C ALA A 330 17.53 2.73 3.28
N ILE A 331 17.16 1.93 2.28
CA ILE A 331 16.95 0.49 2.45
C ILE A 331 18.27 -0.21 2.85
N SER A 332 19.38 0.12 2.18
CA SER A 332 20.68 -0.48 2.51
C SER A 332 21.10 -0.18 3.94
N GLU A 333 20.93 1.05 4.42
CA GLU A 333 21.23 1.43 5.81
C GLU A 333 20.41 0.60 6.83
N LEU A 334 19.13 0.34 6.54
CA LEU A 334 18.29 -0.51 7.41
C LEU A 334 18.71 -1.97 7.35
N LEU A 335 19.04 -2.49 6.16
CA LEU A 335 19.44 -3.87 5.97
C LEU A 335 20.85 -4.17 6.53
N GLU A 336 21.72 -3.17 6.64
CA GLU A 336 23.07 -3.28 7.22
C GLU A 336 23.10 -3.07 8.74
N THR A 337 22.01 -2.61 9.35
CA THR A 337 21.91 -2.43 10.79
C THR A 337 22.02 -3.77 11.50
N ASP A 338 22.88 -3.85 12.53
CA ASP A 338 22.96 -5.01 13.41
C ASP A 338 21.87 -4.90 14.48
N PHE A 339 20.98 -5.89 14.54
CA PHE A 339 19.90 -5.99 15.51
C PHE A 339 20.16 -7.07 16.57
N SER A 340 21.42 -7.60 16.64
CA SER A 340 21.81 -8.63 17.62
C SER A 340 21.98 -8.05 19.04
#